data_0875950a8887aba2834c745d9956c1a8
#
_entry.id   0875950a8887aba2834c745d9956c1a8
#
_cell.length_a   1.000
_cell.length_b   1.000
_cell.length_c   1.000
_cell.angle_alpha   90.00
_cell.angle_beta   90.00
_cell.angle_gamma   90.00
#
_symmetry.space_group_name_H-M   'P 1'
#
loop_
_entity.id
_entity.type
_entity.pdbx_description
1 polymer ?
#
loop_
_entity_poly.entity_id
_entity_poly.type
_entity_poly.pdbx_seq_one_letter_code
_entity_poly.pdbx_strand_id
1 'polypeptide(L)'
;VATAKTSEPVTATLETFFEGAIPNSERGIAAIVDLTKKSLFSLPTIVELPDLGAGVPRAIPAIVDARNGTLTPARDLVEAFRTKPASKRGTATALTLESFVDLLNRHKTEHSAVFADTSWKKPGFTAVIDYHDKVSGGAADNLKHRIRYDFPLSEEWKAWVEQNGEPMEQGAFASFLEDRIADLTAPNDHERINLERDFDTKIATPAQLIQLSRGLQVNVDSAVKNVVNLTTGEAQIAFEERHSDSNGQPLKVPGLFMLNIAPFFMGEKITIPVRLRYRPAGGKIRWFYQMYRPDLHVTERVRDDLSTVADRTGTPTFEGSPEA
;
A
#
# COMPACT_ATOMS: atom_id res chain seq x y z
N VAL A 1 8.65 -32.22 40.13
CA VAL A 1 7.44 -32.19 40.98
C VAL A 1 7.52 -30.87 41.75
N ALA A 2 6.88 -29.84 41.23
CA ALA A 2 6.76 -28.55 41.87
C ALA A 2 5.49 -28.57 42.70
N THR A 3 5.66 -28.53 44.01
CA THR A 3 4.57 -28.37 44.97
C THR A 3 3.90 -27.03 44.79
N ALA A 4 2.69 -27.03 44.27
CA ALA A 4 1.80 -25.87 44.27
C ALA A 4 1.58 -25.46 45.74
N LYS A 5 1.99 -24.24 46.12
CA LYS A 5 1.49 -23.59 47.33
C LYS A 5 0.01 -23.29 47.08
N THR A 6 -0.84 -24.15 47.59
CA THR A 6 -2.28 -23.90 47.71
C THR A 6 -2.45 -22.63 48.56
N SER A 7 -3.01 -21.59 48.01
CA SER A 7 -3.53 -20.47 48.77
C SER A 7 -4.60 -21.04 49.70
N GLU A 8 -4.40 -20.91 50.99
CA GLU A 8 -5.39 -21.32 52.00
C GLU A 8 -6.71 -20.57 51.68
N PRO A 9 -7.83 -21.29 51.72
CA PRO A 9 -9.12 -20.67 51.46
C PRO A 9 -9.42 -19.61 52.53
N VAL A 10 -10.06 -18.51 52.11
CA VAL A 10 -10.48 -17.40 52.99
C VAL A 10 -11.23 -17.90 54.24
N THR A 11 -11.84 -19.06 54.16
CA THR A 11 -12.51 -19.76 55.29
C THR A 11 -11.55 -20.14 56.40
N ALA A 12 -10.32 -20.59 56.09
CA ALA A 12 -9.33 -20.95 57.13
C ALA A 12 -8.83 -19.70 57.89
N THR A 13 -8.82 -18.56 57.24
CA THR A 13 -8.46 -17.28 57.90
C THR A 13 -9.55 -16.77 58.83
N LEU A 14 -10.81 -17.09 58.58
CA LEU A 14 -11.94 -16.75 59.44
C LEU A 14 -11.98 -17.63 60.67
N GLU A 15 -11.76 -18.94 60.54
CA GLU A 15 -11.75 -19.86 61.67
C GLU A 15 -10.59 -19.56 62.64
N THR A 16 -9.39 -19.30 62.15
CA THR A 16 -8.25 -18.89 63.00
C THR A 16 -8.45 -17.51 63.63
N PHE A 17 -9.27 -16.66 63.03
CA PHE A 17 -9.55 -15.32 63.53
C PHE A 17 -10.53 -15.37 64.74
N PHE A 18 -11.48 -16.30 64.74
CA PHE A 18 -12.49 -16.40 65.80
C PHE A 18 -12.03 -17.26 67.02
N GLU A 19 -10.99 -18.09 66.92
CA GLU A 19 -10.50 -18.94 68.01
C GLU A 19 -9.78 -18.18 69.12
N GLY A 20 -9.54 -16.87 69.04
CA GLY A 20 -8.84 -16.16 70.13
C GLY A 20 -8.97 -14.65 70.17
N ALA A 21 -9.73 -14.03 69.33
CA ALA A 21 -9.83 -12.58 69.27
C ALA A 21 -11.17 -12.05 69.78
N ILE A 22 -11.15 -11.30 70.83
CA ILE A 22 -12.30 -10.47 71.21
C ILE A 22 -12.62 -9.52 70.11
N PRO A 23 -13.89 -9.46 69.59
CA PRO A 23 -14.25 -8.63 68.46
C PRO A 23 -13.97 -7.13 68.61
N ASN A 24 -13.73 -6.69 69.83
CA ASN A 24 -13.50 -5.28 70.17
C ASN A 24 -12.02 -4.86 70.25
N SER A 25 -11.06 -5.72 69.93
CA SER A 25 -9.69 -5.27 69.84
C SER A 25 -9.48 -4.45 68.55
N GLU A 26 -8.68 -3.37 68.61
CA GLU A 26 -8.36 -2.53 67.42
C GLU A 26 -7.88 -3.37 66.24
N ARG A 27 -7.12 -4.44 66.48
CA ARG A 27 -6.66 -5.39 65.44
C ARG A 27 -7.82 -6.21 64.85
N GLY A 28 -8.77 -6.62 65.71
CA GLY A 28 -9.97 -7.34 65.26
C GLY A 28 -10.87 -6.48 64.43
N ILE A 29 -11.10 -5.24 64.82
CA ILE A 29 -11.88 -4.27 64.05
C ILE A 29 -11.20 -3.94 62.72
N ALA A 30 -9.88 -3.71 62.73
CA ALA A 30 -9.12 -3.45 61.52
C ALA A 30 -9.18 -4.64 60.53
N ALA A 31 -9.08 -5.85 61.03
CA ALA A 31 -9.19 -7.07 60.21
C ALA A 31 -10.60 -7.28 59.63
N ILE A 32 -11.66 -7.00 60.41
CA ILE A 32 -13.06 -7.04 59.94
C ILE A 32 -13.30 -5.96 58.89
N VAL A 33 -12.81 -4.75 59.11
CA VAL A 33 -12.90 -3.65 58.13
C VAL A 33 -12.17 -3.99 56.84
N ASP A 34 -10.98 -4.59 56.93
CA ASP A 34 -10.20 -5.01 55.73
C ASP A 34 -10.91 -6.16 55.00
N LEU A 35 -11.42 -7.15 55.72
CA LEU A 35 -12.22 -8.24 55.15
C LEU A 35 -13.51 -7.71 54.47
N THR A 36 -14.18 -6.77 55.14
CA THR A 36 -15.39 -6.14 54.60
C THR A 36 -15.09 -5.33 53.37
N LYS A 37 -14.00 -4.57 53.38
CA LYS A 37 -13.53 -3.84 52.16
C LYS A 37 -13.24 -4.80 51.01
N LYS A 38 -12.53 -5.91 51.28
CA LYS A 38 -12.20 -6.92 50.26
C LYS A 38 -13.43 -7.66 49.73
N SER A 39 -14.46 -7.87 50.58
CA SER A 39 -15.68 -8.58 50.17
C SER A 39 -16.79 -7.70 49.63
N LEU A 40 -16.80 -6.41 49.96
CA LEU A 40 -17.88 -5.47 49.56
C LEU A 40 -17.52 -4.60 48.36
N PHE A 41 -16.25 -4.42 48.08
CA PHE A 41 -15.78 -3.53 47.01
C PHE A 41 -14.93 -4.29 46.01
N SER A 42 -15.16 -3.97 44.74
CA SER A 42 -14.25 -4.36 43.67
C SER A 42 -12.96 -3.54 43.82
N LEU A 43 -11.87 -4.16 44.22
CA LEU A 43 -10.59 -3.49 44.45
C LEU A 43 -9.62 -3.80 43.32
N PRO A 44 -8.88 -2.78 42.83
CA PRO A 44 -7.74 -3.05 41.98
C PRO A 44 -6.67 -3.86 42.75
N THR A 45 -6.24 -4.94 42.18
CA THR A 45 -5.21 -5.81 42.76
C THR A 45 -4.29 -6.34 41.67
N ILE A 46 -3.16 -6.88 42.09
CA ILE A 46 -2.27 -7.62 41.21
C ILE A 46 -2.62 -9.10 41.33
N VAL A 47 -3.03 -9.71 40.24
CA VAL A 47 -3.34 -11.12 40.14
C VAL A 47 -2.12 -11.83 39.57
N GLU A 48 -1.57 -12.78 40.34
CA GLU A 48 -0.48 -13.63 39.86
C GLU A 48 -1.04 -14.73 38.97
N LEU A 49 -0.40 -14.91 37.82
CA LEU A 49 -0.72 -15.95 36.85
C LEU A 49 0.33 -17.09 36.93
N PRO A 50 -0.07 -18.33 36.66
CA PRO A 50 0.88 -19.41 36.44
C PRO A 50 1.76 -19.09 35.23
N ASP A 51 2.88 -19.78 35.08
CA ASP A 51 3.72 -19.65 33.88
C ASP A 51 2.97 -20.20 32.68
N LEU A 52 2.50 -19.29 31.82
CA LEU A 52 1.73 -19.60 30.62
C LEU A 52 2.60 -19.55 29.35
N GLY A 53 3.91 -19.37 29.50
CA GLY A 53 4.86 -19.30 28.38
C GLY A 53 5.46 -17.92 28.12
N ALA A 54 6.32 -17.86 27.11
CA ALA A 54 7.03 -16.65 26.76
C ALA A 54 6.07 -15.52 26.34
N GLY A 55 6.34 -14.29 26.81
CA GLY A 55 5.53 -13.11 26.50
C GLY A 55 4.27 -12.91 27.34
N VAL A 56 3.89 -13.86 28.17
CA VAL A 56 2.77 -13.72 29.12
C VAL A 56 3.29 -13.16 30.44
N PRO A 57 2.78 -12.01 30.94
CA PRO A 57 3.20 -11.47 32.22
C PRO A 57 2.74 -12.40 33.34
N ARG A 58 3.61 -12.61 34.33
CA ARG A 58 3.29 -13.43 35.53
C ARG A 58 2.37 -12.75 36.52
N ALA A 59 2.16 -11.44 36.38
CA ALA A 59 1.28 -10.65 37.21
C ALA A 59 0.56 -9.62 36.39
N ILE A 60 -0.75 -9.50 36.53
CA ILE A 60 -1.57 -8.54 35.82
C ILE A 60 -2.34 -7.67 36.82
N PRO A 61 -2.46 -6.34 36.57
CA PRO A 61 -3.38 -5.52 37.32
C PRO A 61 -4.82 -5.85 36.89
N ALA A 62 -5.66 -6.14 37.83
CA ALA A 62 -7.06 -6.49 37.61
C ALA A 62 -7.97 -5.90 38.69
N ILE A 63 -9.23 -5.73 38.34
CA ILE A 63 -10.30 -5.46 39.31
C ILE A 63 -10.99 -6.79 39.61
N VAL A 64 -10.90 -7.21 40.85
CA VAL A 64 -11.55 -8.44 41.32
C VAL A 64 -12.86 -8.06 42.01
N ASP A 65 -13.97 -8.53 41.47
CA ASP A 65 -15.28 -8.47 42.12
C ASP A 65 -15.52 -9.80 42.85
N ALA A 66 -15.28 -9.78 44.14
CA ALA A 66 -15.43 -10.95 44.99
C ALA A 66 -16.89 -11.45 45.13
N ARG A 67 -17.89 -10.58 44.87
CA ARG A 67 -19.30 -10.96 44.94
C ARG A 67 -19.75 -11.80 43.76
N ASN A 68 -19.30 -11.39 42.58
CA ASN A 68 -19.68 -12.03 41.31
C ASN A 68 -18.63 -13.05 40.84
N GLY A 69 -17.50 -13.14 41.53
CA GLY A 69 -16.39 -13.99 41.10
C GLY A 69 -15.79 -13.57 39.76
N THR A 70 -15.92 -12.30 39.37
CA THR A 70 -15.42 -11.81 38.09
C THR A 70 -14.09 -11.09 38.24
N LEU A 71 -13.22 -11.29 37.22
CA LEU A 71 -11.94 -10.65 37.13
C LEU A 71 -11.91 -9.83 35.84
N THR A 72 -11.75 -8.50 35.96
CA THR A 72 -11.65 -7.58 34.84
C THR A 72 -10.23 -7.06 34.76
N PRO A 73 -9.49 -7.25 33.65
CA PRO A 73 -8.17 -6.67 33.46
C PRO A 73 -8.23 -5.14 33.61
N ALA A 74 -7.36 -4.58 34.44
CA ALA A 74 -7.33 -3.13 34.67
C ALA A 74 -6.48 -2.37 33.63
N ARG A 75 -6.08 -3.02 32.52
CA ARG A 75 -5.22 -2.43 31.50
C ARG A 75 -5.78 -1.11 30.95
N ASP A 76 -7.03 -1.12 30.52
CA ASP A 76 -7.66 0.06 29.89
C ASP A 76 -7.82 1.21 30.89
N LEU A 77 -8.11 0.89 32.15
CA LEU A 77 -8.16 1.88 33.23
C LEU A 77 -6.78 2.49 33.48
N VAL A 78 -5.73 1.69 33.56
CA VAL A 78 -4.35 2.17 33.76
C VAL A 78 -3.90 3.00 32.57
N GLU A 79 -4.19 2.58 31.34
CA GLU A 79 -3.84 3.32 30.14
C GLU A 79 -4.58 4.66 30.03
N ALA A 80 -5.83 4.77 30.51
CA ALA A 80 -6.58 6.01 30.54
C ALA A 80 -5.93 7.11 31.42
N PHE A 81 -5.17 6.71 32.46
CA PHE A 81 -4.44 7.61 33.35
C PHE A 81 -2.97 7.80 32.97
N ARG A 82 -2.52 7.17 31.91
CA ARG A 82 -1.13 7.28 31.48
C ARG A 82 -0.85 8.69 30.94
N THR A 83 0.10 9.38 31.51
CA THR A 83 0.52 10.73 31.09
C THR A 83 1.39 10.72 29.83
N LYS A 84 1.99 9.59 29.50
CA LYS A 84 2.79 9.37 28.28
C LYS A 84 2.44 8.02 27.71
N PRO A 85 2.32 7.85 26.39
CA PRO A 85 2.04 6.55 25.80
C PRO A 85 3.14 5.53 26.12
N ALA A 86 2.79 4.27 26.30
CA ALA A 86 3.73 3.19 26.56
C ALA A 86 4.71 3.01 25.39
N SER A 87 4.21 3.20 24.18
CA SER A 87 5.00 3.14 22.95
C SER A 87 4.55 4.27 22.03
N LYS A 88 5.46 4.76 21.19
CA LYS A 88 5.14 5.75 20.16
C LYS A 88 4.23 5.11 19.12
N ARG A 89 3.24 5.86 18.64
CA ARG A 89 2.27 5.41 17.63
C ARG A 89 2.01 6.54 16.64
N GLY A 90 1.52 6.17 15.48
CA GLY A 90 1.12 7.08 14.42
C GLY A 90 2.01 6.94 13.20
N THR A 91 1.53 7.50 12.09
CA THR A 91 2.24 7.52 10.81
C THR A 91 2.54 8.97 10.44
N ALA A 92 3.82 9.31 10.37
CA ALA A 92 4.25 10.57 9.79
C ALA A 92 4.33 10.43 8.27
N THR A 93 3.90 11.44 7.52
CA THR A 93 4.06 11.48 6.06
C THR A 93 5.16 12.48 5.71
N ALA A 94 6.21 12.00 5.06
CA ALA A 94 7.26 12.82 4.49
C ALA A 94 6.89 13.20 3.05
N LEU A 95 7.19 14.43 2.63
CA LEU A 95 6.93 14.92 1.29
C LEU A 95 8.16 14.82 0.37
N THR A 96 9.35 14.64 0.96
CA THR A 96 10.61 14.49 0.23
C THR A 96 11.37 13.29 0.76
N LEU A 97 12.26 12.73 -0.07
CA LEU A 97 13.13 11.63 0.32
C LEU A 97 14.06 12.05 1.48
N GLU A 98 14.58 13.28 1.46
CA GLU A 98 15.41 13.83 2.51
C GLU A 98 14.67 13.86 3.84
N SER A 99 13.44 14.38 3.86
CA SER A 99 12.61 14.40 5.07
C SER A 99 12.29 13.00 5.58
N PHE A 100 12.10 12.03 4.68
CA PHE A 100 11.91 10.64 5.06
C PHE A 100 13.14 10.07 5.76
N VAL A 101 14.32 10.27 5.17
CA VAL A 101 15.60 9.83 5.73
C VAL A 101 15.88 10.50 7.09
N ASP A 102 15.64 11.81 7.21
CA ASP A 102 15.88 12.56 8.44
C ASP A 102 14.93 12.12 9.57
N LEU A 103 13.64 11.92 9.26
CA LEU A 103 12.67 11.39 10.22
C LEU A 103 13.03 9.98 10.66
N LEU A 104 13.47 9.13 9.73
CA LEU A 104 13.91 7.78 10.04
C LEU A 104 15.15 7.80 10.95
N ASN A 105 16.17 8.59 10.61
CA ASN A 105 17.38 8.75 11.44
C ASN A 105 17.04 9.29 12.84
N ARG A 106 16.05 10.18 12.96
CA ARG A 106 15.61 10.73 14.24
C ARG A 106 14.95 9.68 15.14
N HIS A 107 14.26 8.72 14.57
CA HIS A 107 13.39 7.81 15.33
C HIS A 107 13.80 6.35 15.27
N LYS A 108 14.70 5.96 14.35
CA LYS A 108 15.13 4.57 14.17
C LYS A 108 15.66 3.93 15.45
N THR A 109 15.39 2.65 15.57
CA THR A 109 15.96 1.74 16.57
C THR A 109 16.72 0.63 15.83
N GLU A 110 17.32 -0.29 16.55
CA GLU A 110 17.95 -1.49 15.97
C GLU A 110 16.95 -2.43 15.29
N HIS A 111 15.65 -2.28 15.60
CA HIS A 111 14.56 -3.07 15.03
C HIS A 111 13.87 -2.40 13.84
N SER A 112 14.31 -1.19 13.46
CA SER A 112 13.69 -0.48 12.34
C SER A 112 13.90 -1.17 11.00
N ALA A 113 12.88 -1.12 10.14
CA ALA A 113 12.93 -1.65 8.78
C ALA A 113 12.20 -0.73 7.80
N VAL A 114 12.64 -0.70 6.54
CA VAL A 114 12.02 0.07 5.47
C VAL A 114 11.49 -0.86 4.40
N PHE A 115 10.26 -0.63 3.98
CA PHE A 115 9.59 -1.36 2.92
C PHE A 115 9.33 -0.44 1.73
N ALA A 116 9.63 -0.92 0.53
CA ALA A 116 9.41 -0.23 -0.72
C ALA A 116 8.28 -0.90 -1.52
N ASP A 117 7.19 -0.19 -1.73
CA ASP A 117 6.20 -0.56 -2.74
C ASP A 117 6.72 -0.07 -4.10
N THR A 118 7.08 -1.02 -4.96
CA THR A 118 7.60 -0.76 -6.32
C THR A 118 6.48 -0.69 -7.36
N SER A 119 5.22 -0.62 -6.95
CA SER A 119 4.09 -0.45 -7.87
C SER A 119 4.23 0.84 -8.67
N TRP A 120 4.32 0.72 -10.00
CA TRP A 120 4.52 1.87 -10.89
C TRP A 120 3.35 2.87 -10.93
N LYS A 121 2.18 2.47 -10.42
CA LYS A 121 1.01 3.34 -10.29
C LYS A 121 1.04 4.17 -9.01
N LYS A 122 1.61 3.65 -7.94
CA LYS A 122 1.64 4.31 -6.65
C LYS A 122 2.84 3.84 -5.82
N PRO A 123 4.06 4.16 -6.26
CA PRO A 123 5.27 3.78 -5.52
C PRO A 123 5.38 4.54 -4.20
N GLY A 124 5.97 3.90 -3.20
CA GLY A 124 6.13 4.52 -1.89
C GLY A 124 7.05 3.77 -0.97
N PHE A 125 7.53 4.44 0.07
CA PHE A 125 8.27 3.84 1.18
C PHE A 125 7.44 3.86 2.45
N THR A 126 7.55 2.79 3.23
CA THR A 126 7.03 2.72 4.59
C THR A 126 8.15 2.25 5.51
N ALA A 127 8.60 3.12 6.41
CA ALA A 127 9.46 2.73 7.50
C ALA A 127 8.61 2.35 8.71
N VAL A 128 8.92 1.21 9.31
CA VAL A 128 8.39 0.77 10.59
C VAL A 128 9.52 0.90 11.59
N ILE A 129 9.34 1.78 12.59
CA ILE A 129 10.42 2.16 13.52
C ILE A 129 10.71 1.03 14.50
N ASP A 130 9.69 0.38 14.98
CA ASP A 130 9.76 -0.71 15.94
C ASP A 130 9.17 -1.96 15.30
N TYR A 131 9.93 -2.51 14.36
CA TYR A 131 9.59 -3.73 13.64
C TYR A 131 9.97 -4.96 14.47
N HIS A 132 9.69 -6.16 13.98
CA HIS A 132 10.00 -7.40 14.68
C HIS A 132 11.50 -7.58 14.92
N ASP A 133 11.85 -8.09 16.08
CA ASP A 133 13.21 -8.51 16.37
C ASP A 133 13.57 -9.76 15.54
N LYS A 134 14.87 -9.88 15.24
CA LYS A 134 15.44 -11.05 14.56
C LYS A 134 15.46 -12.31 15.44
N VAL A 135 15.40 -12.11 16.75
CA VAL A 135 15.51 -13.20 17.73
C VAL A 135 14.11 -13.61 18.17
N SER A 136 13.83 -14.90 18.12
CA SER A 136 12.56 -15.47 18.62
C SER A 136 12.36 -15.09 20.09
N GLY A 137 11.28 -14.37 20.39
CA GLY A 137 10.99 -13.85 21.72
C GLY A 137 11.46 -12.42 21.97
N GLY A 138 11.96 -11.72 20.96
CA GLY A 138 12.31 -10.30 21.03
C GLY A 138 11.10 -9.39 21.32
N ALA A 139 11.39 -8.22 21.88
CA ALA A 139 10.37 -7.31 22.40
C ALA A 139 9.85 -6.29 21.37
N ALA A 140 10.39 -6.29 20.15
CA ALA A 140 9.97 -5.36 19.09
C ALA A 140 8.65 -5.83 18.48
N ASP A 141 7.58 -5.18 18.87
CA ASP A 141 6.22 -5.57 18.47
C ASP A 141 5.29 -4.38 18.18
N ASN A 142 5.82 -3.16 18.30
CA ASN A 142 5.03 -1.95 18.07
C ASN A 142 5.05 -1.52 16.61
N LEU A 143 4.40 -2.26 15.74
CA LEU A 143 4.28 -1.98 14.31
C LEU A 143 3.55 -0.66 13.97
N LYS A 144 3.13 0.12 14.98
CA LYS A 144 2.25 1.29 14.82
C LYS A 144 2.97 2.62 14.73
N HIS A 145 4.30 2.67 14.88
CA HIS A 145 5.06 3.89 14.66
C HIS A 145 5.73 3.82 13.28
N ARG A 146 5.19 4.58 12.33
CA ARG A 146 5.55 4.48 10.92
C ARG A 146 5.89 5.84 10.32
N ILE A 147 6.72 5.82 9.29
CA ILE A 147 6.97 6.96 8.42
C ILE A 147 6.64 6.52 7.01
N ARG A 148 5.88 7.33 6.31
CA ARG A 148 5.48 7.09 4.92
C ARG A 148 6.03 8.16 4.01
N TYR A 149 6.50 7.76 2.85
CA TYR A 149 6.86 8.61 1.73
C TYR A 149 6.21 8.07 0.47
N ASP A 150 5.30 8.83 -0.11
CA ASP A 150 4.72 8.52 -1.42
C ASP A 150 5.54 9.28 -2.47
N PHE A 151 6.02 8.59 -3.50
CA PHE A 151 6.76 9.23 -4.57
C PHE A 151 5.88 10.27 -5.29
N PRO A 152 6.36 11.50 -5.48
CA PRO A 152 5.59 12.55 -6.13
C PRO A 152 5.55 12.30 -7.66
N LEU A 153 4.58 11.54 -8.13
CA LEU A 153 4.36 11.34 -9.55
C LEU A 153 3.91 12.65 -10.22
N SER A 154 4.39 12.92 -11.43
CA SER A 154 4.00 14.09 -12.21
C SER A 154 2.52 14.02 -12.62
N GLU A 155 1.92 15.16 -12.94
CA GLU A 155 0.52 15.22 -13.42
C GLU A 155 0.39 14.59 -14.81
N GLU A 156 1.39 14.77 -15.67
CA GLU A 156 1.47 14.15 -16.98
C GLU A 156 1.47 12.62 -16.85
N TRP A 157 2.36 12.10 -16.00
CA TRP A 157 2.44 10.65 -15.73
C TRP A 157 1.12 10.09 -15.25
N LYS A 158 0.51 10.70 -14.23
CA LYS A 158 -0.78 10.26 -13.68
C LYS A 158 -1.86 10.20 -14.74
N ALA A 159 -1.97 11.24 -15.56
CA ALA A 159 -2.98 11.32 -16.62
C ALA A 159 -2.81 10.22 -17.67
N TRP A 160 -1.57 9.96 -18.11
CA TRP A 160 -1.30 8.89 -19.07
C TRP A 160 -1.47 7.49 -18.47
N VAL A 161 -1.15 7.30 -17.20
CA VAL A 161 -1.32 6.03 -16.48
C VAL A 161 -2.79 5.71 -16.24
N GLU A 162 -3.59 6.70 -15.88
CA GLU A 162 -5.02 6.54 -15.61
C GLU A 162 -5.79 6.04 -16.81
N GLN A 163 -5.48 6.56 -18.00
CA GLN A 163 -6.14 6.18 -19.26
C GLN A 163 -5.44 5.01 -19.97
N ASN A 164 -4.38 4.43 -19.40
CA ASN A 164 -3.60 3.37 -20.01
C ASN A 164 -4.39 2.06 -20.11
N GLY A 165 -4.78 1.67 -21.30
CA GLY A 165 -5.58 0.48 -21.60
C GLY A 165 -7.10 0.73 -21.58
N GLU A 166 -7.55 1.91 -21.17
CA GLU A 166 -8.96 2.26 -21.13
C GLU A 166 -9.49 2.73 -22.49
N PRO A 167 -10.65 2.23 -22.94
CA PRO A 167 -11.22 2.62 -24.22
C PRO A 167 -11.88 4.00 -24.14
N MET A 168 -11.52 4.89 -25.04
CA MET A 168 -12.08 6.23 -25.20
C MET A 168 -12.90 6.33 -26.49
N GLU A 169 -14.01 7.05 -26.46
CA GLU A 169 -14.69 7.48 -27.70
C GLU A 169 -13.81 8.46 -28.48
N GLN A 170 -13.99 8.55 -29.78
CA GLN A 170 -13.13 9.34 -30.66
C GLN A 170 -12.99 10.80 -30.23
N GLY A 171 -14.08 11.45 -29.88
CA GLY A 171 -14.04 12.86 -29.43
C GLY A 171 -13.27 13.04 -28.12
N ALA A 172 -13.46 12.11 -27.16
CA ALA A 172 -12.75 12.12 -25.91
C ALA A 172 -11.24 11.86 -26.10
N PHE A 173 -10.88 10.93 -26.99
CA PHE A 173 -9.49 10.67 -27.33
C PHE A 173 -8.82 11.86 -28.03
N ALA A 174 -9.52 12.51 -28.97
CA ALA A 174 -9.01 13.72 -29.63
C ALA A 174 -8.75 14.84 -28.62
N SER A 175 -9.72 15.14 -27.75
CA SER A 175 -9.55 16.14 -26.67
C SER A 175 -8.41 15.79 -25.72
N PHE A 176 -8.31 14.51 -25.32
CA PHE A 176 -7.22 14.05 -24.46
C PHE A 176 -5.84 14.29 -25.07
N LEU A 177 -5.67 14.02 -26.36
CA LEU A 177 -4.41 14.26 -27.09
C LEU A 177 -4.12 15.76 -27.28
N GLU A 178 -5.14 16.55 -27.53
CA GLU A 178 -5.00 18.00 -27.71
C GLU A 178 -4.55 18.69 -26.42
N ASP A 179 -5.15 18.31 -25.30
CA ASP A 179 -4.79 18.82 -23.98
C ASP A 179 -3.36 18.45 -23.58
N ARG A 180 -2.80 17.38 -24.18
CA ARG A 180 -1.50 16.80 -23.85
C ARG A 180 -0.52 16.77 -25.02
N ILE A 181 -0.69 17.67 -25.96
CA ILE A 181 0.18 17.73 -27.15
C ILE A 181 1.65 17.93 -26.80
N ALA A 182 1.93 18.61 -25.69
CA ALA A 182 3.30 18.86 -25.20
C ALA A 182 4.01 17.60 -24.70
N ASP A 183 3.26 16.53 -24.43
CA ASP A 183 3.78 15.24 -23.99
C ASP A 183 4.18 14.34 -25.16
N LEU A 184 3.70 14.67 -26.36
CA LEU A 184 3.97 13.90 -27.57
C LEU A 184 5.33 14.28 -28.15
N THR A 185 6.06 13.28 -28.65
CA THR A 185 7.33 13.50 -29.33
C THR A 185 7.45 12.64 -30.60
N ALA A 186 8.41 12.94 -31.42
CA ALA A 186 8.81 12.10 -32.54
C ALA A 186 10.21 11.53 -32.26
N PRO A 187 10.45 10.25 -32.54
CA PRO A 187 11.78 9.67 -32.41
C PRO A 187 12.70 10.21 -33.49
N ASN A 188 14.01 10.15 -33.30
CA ASN A 188 14.96 10.40 -34.38
C ASN A 188 14.87 9.26 -35.41
N ASP A 189 15.49 9.46 -36.59
CA ASP A 189 15.39 8.52 -37.72
C ASP A 189 15.92 7.12 -37.38
N HIS A 190 16.98 7.04 -36.61
CA HIS A 190 17.56 5.75 -36.19
C HIS A 190 16.65 5.01 -35.21
N GLU A 191 16.15 5.68 -34.20
CA GLU A 191 15.18 5.14 -33.24
C GLU A 191 13.89 4.70 -33.92
N ARG A 192 13.39 5.52 -34.86
CA ARG A 192 12.21 5.20 -35.65
C ARG A 192 12.33 3.89 -36.39
N ILE A 193 13.45 3.69 -37.13
CA ILE A 193 13.70 2.47 -37.92
C ILE A 193 13.73 1.23 -36.99
N ASN A 194 14.41 1.32 -35.85
CA ASN A 194 14.49 0.23 -34.89
C ASN A 194 13.13 -0.10 -34.27
N LEU A 195 12.41 0.89 -33.79
CA LEU A 195 11.09 0.71 -33.18
C LEU A 195 10.06 0.18 -34.19
N GLU A 196 10.02 0.73 -35.43
CA GLU A 196 9.13 0.25 -36.48
C GLU A 196 9.40 -1.20 -36.85
N ARG A 197 10.68 -1.62 -36.84
CA ARG A 197 11.07 -3.02 -37.07
C ARG A 197 10.65 -3.91 -35.88
N ASP A 198 10.95 -3.47 -34.64
CA ASP A 198 10.77 -4.30 -33.45
C ASP A 198 9.28 -4.47 -33.09
N PHE A 199 8.46 -3.48 -33.42
CA PHE A 199 7.02 -3.51 -33.19
C PHE A 199 6.19 -3.87 -34.45
N ASP A 200 6.84 -4.03 -35.60
CA ASP A 200 6.22 -4.32 -36.90
C ASP A 200 5.07 -3.36 -37.25
N THR A 201 5.28 -2.06 -37.01
CA THR A 201 4.25 -1.03 -37.25
C THR A 201 4.88 0.34 -37.48
N LYS A 202 4.07 1.28 -38.02
CA LYS A 202 4.51 2.66 -38.22
C LYS A 202 4.30 3.51 -36.95
N ILE A 203 5.18 4.49 -36.78
CA ILE A 203 5.09 5.46 -35.69
C ILE A 203 4.42 6.74 -36.22
N ALA A 204 3.38 7.19 -35.50
CA ALA A 204 2.75 8.48 -35.77
C ALA A 204 3.62 9.62 -35.22
N THR A 205 3.80 10.67 -36.05
CA THR A 205 4.23 11.97 -35.52
C THR A 205 3.10 12.60 -34.67
N PRO A 206 3.40 13.53 -33.77
CA PRO A 206 2.36 14.24 -33.02
C PRO A 206 1.26 14.83 -33.91
N ALA A 207 1.63 15.49 -35.02
CA ALA A 207 0.67 16.07 -35.97
C ALA A 207 -0.23 15.01 -36.63
N GLN A 208 0.37 13.88 -37.05
CA GLN A 208 -0.38 12.75 -37.61
C GLN A 208 -1.33 12.13 -36.62
N LEU A 209 -0.91 11.98 -35.36
CA LEU A 209 -1.74 11.40 -34.30
C LEU A 209 -2.98 12.27 -34.00
N ILE A 210 -2.79 13.60 -33.92
CA ILE A 210 -3.89 14.56 -33.74
C ILE A 210 -4.83 14.54 -34.94
N GLN A 211 -4.30 14.56 -36.15
CA GLN A 211 -5.12 14.50 -37.39
C GLN A 211 -5.92 13.20 -37.44
N LEU A 212 -5.30 12.06 -37.08
CA LEU A 212 -5.93 10.75 -37.04
C LEU A 212 -7.08 10.70 -36.01
N SER A 213 -6.88 11.25 -34.83
CA SER A 213 -7.89 11.27 -33.77
C SER A 213 -9.15 12.08 -34.16
N ARG A 214 -9.01 13.11 -35.00
CA ARG A 214 -10.10 13.95 -35.48
C ARG A 214 -10.78 13.39 -36.73
N GLY A 215 -10.05 12.67 -37.59
CA GLY A 215 -10.43 12.40 -39.00
C GLY A 215 -11.07 11.02 -39.25
N LEU A 216 -11.01 10.07 -38.33
CA LEU A 216 -11.51 8.69 -38.54
C LEU A 216 -13.04 8.55 -38.34
N GLN A 217 -13.84 9.53 -38.75
CA GLN A 217 -15.32 9.41 -38.75
C GLN A 217 -15.90 8.57 -39.88
N VAL A 218 -15.08 8.00 -40.76
CA VAL A 218 -15.56 7.46 -42.03
C VAL A 218 -15.37 5.94 -42.14
N ASN A 219 -16.49 5.24 -42.32
CA ASN A 219 -16.65 3.86 -42.84
C ASN A 219 -16.36 2.66 -41.92
N VAL A 220 -16.95 2.63 -40.72
CA VAL A 220 -17.06 1.38 -39.95
C VAL A 220 -18.07 0.39 -40.54
N ASP A 221 -19.03 0.86 -41.32
CA ASP A 221 -20.09 -0.01 -41.87
C ASP A 221 -19.63 -0.95 -43.01
N SER A 222 -18.45 -0.72 -43.59
CA SER A 222 -17.95 -1.57 -44.68
C SER A 222 -17.06 -2.72 -44.20
N ALA A 223 -16.46 -2.65 -43.03
CA ALA A 223 -15.48 -3.64 -42.52
C ALA A 223 -16.12 -4.92 -41.93
N VAL A 224 -17.39 -4.89 -41.60
CA VAL A 224 -18.08 -6.03 -40.97
C VAL A 224 -18.58 -7.10 -41.98
N LYS A 225 -18.52 -6.82 -43.28
CA LYS A 225 -19.12 -7.71 -44.32
C LYS A 225 -18.24 -8.86 -44.83
N ASN A 226 -16.98 -8.95 -44.47
CA ASN A 226 -16.12 -10.06 -44.92
C ASN A 226 -15.74 -11.02 -43.80
N VAL A 227 -16.77 -11.73 -43.27
CA VAL A 227 -16.54 -12.98 -42.52
C VAL A 227 -16.45 -14.10 -43.57
N VAL A 228 -15.24 -14.55 -43.87
CA VAL A 228 -15.03 -15.73 -44.67
C VAL A 228 -15.17 -16.96 -43.78
N ASN A 229 -16.26 -17.71 -43.90
CA ASN A 229 -16.40 -19.02 -43.30
C ASN A 229 -15.44 -20.00 -43.99
N LEU A 230 -14.38 -20.40 -43.34
CA LEU A 230 -13.54 -21.50 -43.77
C LEU A 230 -14.14 -22.82 -43.34
N THR A 231 -14.12 -23.79 -44.21
CA THR A 231 -14.77 -25.12 -44.12
C THR A 231 -14.23 -26.04 -43.00
N THR A 232 -13.35 -25.57 -42.15
CA THR A 232 -12.69 -26.34 -41.07
C THR A 232 -13.14 -25.94 -39.67
N GLY A 233 -14.17 -25.10 -39.52
CA GLY A 233 -14.74 -24.78 -38.20
C GLY A 233 -13.90 -23.81 -37.36
N GLU A 234 -12.75 -23.36 -37.84
CA GLU A 234 -11.95 -22.27 -37.21
C GLU A 234 -12.29 -20.94 -37.87
N ALA A 235 -12.95 -20.07 -37.15
CA ALA A 235 -13.18 -18.68 -37.58
C ALA A 235 -11.88 -17.90 -37.49
N GLN A 236 -11.09 -17.89 -38.55
CA GLN A 236 -9.99 -16.98 -38.72
C GLN A 236 -10.56 -15.63 -39.13
N ILE A 237 -10.70 -14.71 -38.17
CA ILE A 237 -11.09 -13.32 -38.47
C ILE A 237 -9.86 -12.64 -39.07
N ALA A 238 -9.75 -12.68 -40.40
CA ALA A 238 -8.79 -11.84 -41.12
C ALA A 238 -9.38 -10.44 -41.21
N PHE A 239 -8.95 -9.53 -40.33
CA PHE A 239 -9.20 -8.10 -40.49
C PHE A 239 -8.32 -7.59 -41.63
N GLU A 240 -8.83 -7.56 -42.84
CA GLU A 240 -8.29 -6.67 -43.90
C GLU A 240 -8.74 -5.25 -43.55
N GLU A 241 -7.90 -4.52 -42.84
CA GLU A 241 -8.13 -3.11 -42.51
C GLU A 241 -7.89 -2.26 -43.80
N ARG A 242 -8.93 -2.03 -44.55
CA ARG A 242 -8.95 -1.02 -45.60
C ARG A 242 -9.55 0.25 -45.03
N HIS A 243 -8.74 1.04 -44.37
CA HIS A 243 -9.14 2.41 -44.01
C HIS A 243 -8.87 3.33 -45.17
N SER A 244 -9.91 4.00 -45.65
CA SER A 244 -9.78 5.11 -46.59
C SER A 244 -9.96 6.42 -45.85
N ASP A 245 -9.11 7.39 -46.19
CA ASP A 245 -9.30 8.78 -45.81
C ASP A 245 -10.56 9.36 -46.48
N SER A 246 -10.89 10.62 -46.18
CA SER A 246 -12.01 11.36 -46.80
C SER A 246 -11.92 11.43 -48.34
N ASN A 247 -10.79 11.05 -48.93
CA ASN A 247 -10.52 11.05 -50.36
C ASN A 247 -10.48 9.64 -50.97
N GLY A 248 -10.83 8.58 -50.19
CA GLY A 248 -10.87 7.22 -50.70
C GLY A 248 -9.49 6.53 -50.79
N GLN A 249 -8.43 7.13 -50.29
CA GLN A 249 -7.09 6.54 -50.25
C GLN A 249 -6.94 5.62 -49.02
N PRO A 250 -6.27 4.45 -49.17
CA PRO A 250 -6.07 3.55 -48.00
C PRO A 250 -5.22 4.25 -46.93
N LEU A 251 -5.83 4.53 -45.78
CA LEU A 251 -5.14 5.13 -44.66
C LEU A 251 -4.49 4.01 -43.82
N LYS A 252 -3.19 3.97 -43.80
CA LYS A 252 -2.46 3.05 -42.92
C LYS A 252 -2.40 3.66 -41.52
N VAL A 253 -3.23 3.15 -40.60
CA VAL A 253 -3.24 3.63 -39.21
C VAL A 253 -1.93 3.25 -38.55
N PRO A 254 -1.14 4.21 -38.05
CA PRO A 254 0.05 3.91 -37.28
C PRO A 254 -0.31 3.21 -35.97
N GLY A 255 0.42 2.16 -35.60
CA GLY A 255 0.19 1.40 -34.39
C GLY A 255 1.03 1.85 -33.20
N LEU A 256 1.87 2.88 -33.39
CA LEU A 256 2.73 3.44 -32.34
C LEU A 256 2.72 4.97 -32.36
N PHE A 257 2.94 5.56 -31.20
CA PHE A 257 3.37 6.95 -31.01
C PHE A 257 4.33 7.04 -29.82
N MET A 258 4.94 8.20 -29.60
CA MET A 258 5.94 8.38 -28.57
C MET A 258 5.52 9.45 -27.57
N LEU A 259 5.73 9.17 -26.31
CA LEU A 259 5.64 10.13 -25.22
C LEU A 259 7.04 10.58 -24.78
N ASN A 260 7.15 11.82 -24.32
CA ASN A 260 8.32 12.36 -23.65
C ASN A 260 7.89 13.08 -22.38
N ILE A 261 7.71 12.33 -21.30
CA ILE A 261 7.16 12.79 -20.03
C ILE A 261 8.06 12.40 -18.86
N ALA A 262 8.00 13.16 -17.77
CA ALA A 262 8.68 12.83 -16.54
C ALA A 262 7.76 11.95 -15.66
N PRO A 263 8.17 10.77 -15.20
CA PRO A 263 7.38 9.98 -14.26
C PRO A 263 7.18 10.67 -12.91
N PHE A 264 8.18 11.40 -12.45
CA PHE A 264 8.17 12.07 -11.16
C PHE A 264 8.14 13.60 -11.31
N PHE A 265 7.49 14.26 -10.36
CA PHE A 265 7.45 15.72 -10.30
C PHE A 265 8.86 16.30 -10.27
N MET A 266 9.16 17.26 -11.16
CA MET A 266 10.48 17.84 -11.38
C MET A 266 11.59 16.84 -11.71
N GLY A 267 11.22 15.62 -12.14
CA GLY A 267 12.16 14.61 -12.60
C GLY A 267 12.56 14.77 -14.07
N GLU A 268 13.49 13.94 -14.51
CA GLU A 268 13.90 13.90 -15.91
C GLU A 268 12.80 13.31 -16.80
N LYS A 269 12.67 13.86 -18.00
CA LYS A 269 11.75 13.32 -19.00
C LYS A 269 12.35 12.06 -19.62
N ILE A 270 11.50 11.08 -19.81
CA ILE A 270 11.83 9.82 -20.48
C ILE A 270 10.98 9.64 -21.73
N THR A 271 11.54 8.97 -22.72
CA THR A 271 10.83 8.63 -23.96
C THR A 271 10.22 7.24 -23.85
N ILE A 272 8.91 7.14 -24.07
CA ILE A 272 8.17 5.88 -23.92
C ILE A 272 7.42 5.58 -25.22
N PRO A 273 7.64 4.41 -25.85
CA PRO A 273 6.80 3.92 -26.93
C PRO A 273 5.41 3.57 -26.41
N VAL A 274 4.38 3.96 -27.15
CA VAL A 274 2.98 3.71 -26.80
C VAL A 274 2.27 3.05 -27.98
N ARG A 275 1.72 1.86 -27.76
CA ARG A 275 0.88 1.20 -28.76
C ARG A 275 -0.46 1.88 -28.86
N LEU A 276 -0.83 2.26 -30.08
CA LEU A 276 -2.15 2.76 -30.42
C LEU A 276 -2.99 1.61 -30.95
N ARG A 277 -4.18 1.47 -30.42
CA ARG A 277 -5.15 0.46 -30.85
C ARG A 277 -6.54 1.06 -30.95
N TYR A 278 -7.38 0.45 -31.75
CA TYR A 278 -8.78 0.82 -31.84
C TYR A 278 -9.67 -0.42 -31.99
N ARG A 279 -10.92 -0.29 -31.63
CA ARG A 279 -11.94 -1.32 -31.79
C ARG A 279 -13.22 -0.68 -32.33
N PRO A 280 -13.84 -1.25 -33.36
CA PRO A 280 -15.19 -0.89 -33.75
C PRO A 280 -16.17 -1.42 -32.68
N ALA A 281 -17.06 -0.57 -32.19
CA ALA A 281 -18.09 -0.91 -31.22
C ALA A 281 -19.36 -0.12 -31.52
N GLY A 282 -20.46 -0.79 -31.92
CA GLY A 282 -21.77 -0.16 -32.12
C GLY A 282 -21.76 0.96 -33.18
N GLY A 283 -21.03 0.78 -34.30
CA GLY A 283 -20.94 1.80 -35.34
C GLY A 283 -20.00 2.98 -35.04
N LYS A 284 -19.30 2.95 -33.91
CA LYS A 284 -18.32 3.95 -33.49
C LYS A 284 -16.96 3.31 -33.31
N ILE A 285 -15.90 4.12 -33.42
CA ILE A 285 -14.54 3.72 -33.12
C ILE A 285 -14.25 4.06 -31.66
N ARG A 286 -13.70 3.10 -30.91
CA ARG A 286 -13.10 3.34 -29.60
C ARG A 286 -11.61 3.17 -29.70
N TRP A 287 -10.91 4.20 -29.26
CA TRP A 287 -9.47 4.27 -29.21
C TRP A 287 -9.00 3.85 -27.82
N PHE A 288 -7.85 3.17 -27.74
CA PHE A 288 -7.12 2.95 -26.52
C PHE A 288 -5.64 2.84 -26.82
N TYR A 289 -4.84 3.15 -25.85
CA TYR A 289 -3.40 3.04 -25.96
C TYR A 289 -2.82 2.19 -24.85
N GLN A 290 -1.61 1.70 -25.05
CA GLN A 290 -0.89 0.91 -24.08
C GLN A 290 0.56 1.35 -24.05
N MET A 291 1.00 1.93 -22.93
CA MET A 291 2.38 2.30 -22.67
C MET A 291 3.25 1.05 -22.63
N TYR A 292 4.41 1.09 -23.26
CA TYR A 292 5.34 -0.03 -23.26
C TYR A 292 6.27 0.05 -22.05
N ARG A 293 6.21 -0.95 -21.19
CA ARG A 293 7.05 -1.07 -19.98
C ARG A 293 7.14 0.18 -19.12
N PRO A 294 6.02 0.83 -18.76
CA PRO A 294 6.06 2.02 -17.90
C PRO A 294 6.58 1.69 -16.50
N ASP A 295 6.46 0.42 -16.08
CA ASP A 295 6.93 -0.10 -14.81
C ASP A 295 8.44 0.04 -14.64
N LEU A 296 9.22 -0.14 -15.71
CA LEU A 296 10.68 -0.22 -15.64
C LEU A 296 11.29 1.02 -14.99
N HIS A 297 10.99 2.20 -15.54
CA HIS A 297 11.58 3.47 -15.09
C HIS A 297 11.20 3.84 -13.65
N VAL A 298 9.95 3.54 -13.26
CA VAL A 298 9.50 3.79 -11.88
C VAL A 298 10.19 2.82 -10.92
N THR A 299 10.24 1.53 -11.27
CA THR A 299 10.86 0.51 -10.42
C THR A 299 12.37 0.76 -10.23
N GLU A 300 13.10 1.12 -11.30
CA GLU A 300 14.52 1.47 -11.21
C GLU A 300 14.73 2.64 -10.25
N ARG A 301 14.02 3.74 -10.42
CA ARG A 301 14.15 4.89 -9.54
C ARG A 301 13.82 4.56 -8.07
N VAL A 302 12.75 3.79 -7.84
CA VAL A 302 12.37 3.37 -6.46
C VAL A 302 13.49 2.54 -5.82
N ARG A 303 14.14 1.66 -6.57
CA ARG A 303 15.27 0.85 -6.09
C ARG A 303 16.52 1.67 -5.80
N ASP A 304 16.83 2.64 -6.65
CA ASP A 304 17.96 3.56 -6.44
C ASP A 304 17.76 4.40 -5.18
N ASP A 305 16.56 4.95 -5.00
CA ASP A 305 16.22 5.72 -3.80
C ASP A 305 16.18 4.81 -2.55
N LEU A 306 15.75 3.54 -2.67
CA LEU A 306 15.79 2.57 -1.57
C LEU A 306 17.22 2.26 -1.15
N SER A 307 18.13 2.09 -2.11
CA SER A 307 19.57 1.94 -1.83
C SER A 307 20.12 3.17 -1.12
N THR A 308 19.76 4.37 -1.57
CA THR A 308 20.12 5.63 -0.93
C THR A 308 19.63 5.70 0.53
N VAL A 309 18.40 5.24 0.79
CA VAL A 309 17.86 5.16 2.16
C VAL A 309 18.67 4.18 3.00
N ALA A 310 18.99 2.98 2.47
CA ALA A 310 19.80 1.99 3.17
C ALA A 310 21.18 2.57 3.56
N ASP A 311 21.86 3.21 2.61
CA ASP A 311 23.20 3.78 2.80
C ASP A 311 23.20 4.93 3.84
N ARG A 312 22.19 5.82 3.76
CA ARG A 312 22.12 6.99 4.65
C ARG A 312 21.58 6.69 6.04
N THR A 313 20.87 5.59 6.21
CA THR A 313 20.24 5.25 7.50
C THR A 313 20.82 4.01 8.16
N GLY A 314 21.48 3.14 7.42
CA GLY A 314 21.94 1.83 7.91
C GLY A 314 20.78 0.89 8.31
N THR A 315 19.56 1.20 7.87
CA THR A 315 18.36 0.42 8.21
C THR A 315 18.12 -0.67 7.15
N PRO A 316 17.76 -1.90 7.54
CA PRO A 316 17.38 -2.95 6.59
C PRO A 316 16.24 -2.50 5.68
N THR A 317 16.35 -2.83 4.38
CA THR A 317 15.38 -2.44 3.36
C THR A 317 14.82 -3.67 2.65
N PHE A 318 13.54 -3.63 2.30
CA PHE A 318 12.82 -4.73 1.65
C PHE A 318 11.91 -4.19 0.56
N GLU A 319 11.79 -4.92 -0.56
CA GLU A 319 10.72 -4.67 -1.53
C GLU A 319 9.45 -5.39 -1.06
N GLY A 320 8.36 -4.64 -0.89
CA GLY A 320 7.09 -5.16 -0.39
C GLY A 320 6.37 -4.20 0.53
N SER A 321 5.47 -4.72 1.33
CA SER A 321 4.71 -3.96 2.34
C SER A 321 4.84 -4.60 3.72
N PRO A 322 4.96 -3.80 4.79
CA PRO A 322 4.93 -4.34 6.14
C PRO A 322 3.53 -4.84 6.51
N GLU A 323 3.45 -5.69 7.51
CA GLU A 323 2.19 -6.12 8.12
C GLU A 323 1.36 -4.93 8.61
N ALA A 324 0.04 -5.12 8.68
CA ALA A 324 -0.94 -4.07 9.01
C ALA A 324 -0.85 -3.56 10.45
#